data_9d0c408e78445f64294de963ae3f6ea3
#
_entry.id   9d0c408e78445f64294de963ae3f6ea3
#
_cell.length_a   1.000
_cell.length_b   1.000
_cell.length_c   1.000
_cell.angle_alpha   90.00
_cell.angle_beta   90.00
_cell.angle_gamma   90.00
#
_symmetry.space_group_name_H-M   'P 1'
#
loop_
_entity.id
_entity.type
_entity.pdbx_description
1 polymer ?
#
loop_
_entity_poly.entity_id
_entity_poly.type
_entity_poly.pdbx_seq_one_letter_code
_entity_poly.pdbx_strand_id
1 'polypeptide(L)'
;SADIVAAIAMKYEDRKENDKAAEFYSILIKDYSDSSSEYYIKGKFFLASHEFIVGNENALRDYVSNNPDSPFHFDAYRKMIYHYADTEQREKELSAYSEMLSIFPDNPDALNSYAWRMAEIETNLEDALEKARKAVVLTADDPNRQAGIIDTEAEVLWKLKRYDEAIETIERAISIEPENKYFKNQNEKFIETKKTGSQSA
;
A
#
# COMPACT_ATOMS: atom_id res chain seq x y z
N SER A 1 29.15 -16.50 -12.29
CA SER A 1 28.93 -16.32 -10.84
C SER A 1 27.49 -15.88 -10.58
N ALA A 2 27.02 -16.06 -9.36
CA ALA A 2 25.70 -15.61 -8.92
C ALA A 2 25.47 -14.12 -9.23
N ASP A 3 26.44 -13.27 -8.95
CA ASP A 3 26.36 -11.82 -9.18
C ASP A 3 26.09 -11.45 -10.65
N ILE A 4 26.73 -12.16 -11.59
CA ILE A 4 26.50 -11.92 -13.02
C ILE A 4 25.07 -12.31 -13.42
N VAL A 5 24.59 -13.47 -12.95
CA VAL A 5 23.23 -13.93 -13.24
C VAL A 5 22.20 -12.98 -12.63
N ALA A 6 22.41 -12.56 -11.38
CA ALA A 6 21.57 -11.57 -10.72
C ALA A 6 21.55 -10.23 -11.46
N ALA A 7 22.71 -9.71 -11.87
CA ALA A 7 22.81 -8.46 -12.62
C ALA A 7 22.07 -8.52 -13.96
N ILE A 8 22.11 -9.67 -14.65
CA ILE A 8 21.37 -9.88 -15.91
C ILE A 8 19.87 -9.90 -15.63
N ALA A 9 19.40 -10.63 -14.61
CA ALA A 9 18.00 -10.69 -14.21
C ALA A 9 17.46 -9.28 -13.90
N MET A 10 18.17 -8.51 -13.07
CA MET A 10 17.81 -7.13 -12.70
C MET A 10 17.75 -6.21 -13.92
N LYS A 11 18.65 -6.37 -14.90
CA LYS A 11 18.64 -5.57 -16.14
C LYS A 11 17.40 -5.86 -17.00
N TYR A 12 16.92 -7.10 -17.03
CA TYR A 12 15.68 -7.43 -17.72
C TYR A 12 14.46 -6.92 -16.93
N GLU A 13 14.48 -7.00 -15.58
CA GLU A 13 13.46 -6.40 -14.72
C GLU A 13 13.32 -4.89 -14.97
N ASP A 14 14.43 -4.13 -15.00
CA ASP A 14 14.45 -2.69 -15.28
C ASP A 14 13.85 -2.34 -16.65
N ARG A 15 13.99 -3.26 -17.62
CA ARG A 15 13.41 -3.13 -18.97
C ARG A 15 11.97 -3.61 -19.06
N LYS A 16 11.39 -4.10 -17.96
CA LYS A 16 10.07 -4.73 -17.92
C LYS A 16 9.93 -5.96 -18.81
N GLU A 17 11.05 -6.61 -19.13
CA GLU A 17 11.11 -7.89 -19.85
C GLU A 17 10.99 -9.03 -18.82
N ASN A 18 9.82 -9.10 -18.15
CA ASN A 18 9.64 -9.91 -16.94
C ASN A 18 9.82 -11.42 -17.16
N ASP A 19 9.46 -11.96 -18.33
CA ASP A 19 9.66 -13.38 -18.64
C ASP A 19 11.16 -13.73 -18.68
N LYS A 20 11.99 -12.88 -19.31
CA LYS A 20 13.43 -13.08 -19.33
C LYS A 20 14.06 -12.88 -17.93
N ALA A 21 13.60 -11.89 -17.18
CA ALA A 21 14.03 -11.72 -15.81
C ALA A 21 13.74 -12.98 -14.98
N ALA A 22 12.54 -13.58 -15.14
CA ALA A 22 12.15 -14.82 -14.47
C ALA A 22 13.05 -16.00 -14.84
N GLU A 23 13.45 -16.14 -16.13
CA GLU A 23 14.40 -17.17 -16.55
C GLU A 23 15.73 -17.05 -15.79
N PHE A 24 16.31 -15.85 -15.70
CA PHE A 24 17.59 -15.64 -15.04
C PHE A 24 17.47 -15.75 -13.49
N TYR A 25 16.39 -15.28 -12.88
CA TYR A 25 16.12 -15.53 -11.47
C TYR A 25 15.94 -17.02 -11.16
N SER A 26 15.33 -17.79 -12.06
CA SER A 26 15.19 -19.25 -11.92
C SER A 26 16.55 -19.95 -11.95
N ILE A 27 17.46 -19.52 -12.83
CA ILE A 27 18.86 -20.01 -12.86
C ILE A 27 19.56 -19.65 -11.55
N LEU A 28 19.40 -18.41 -11.06
CA LEU A 28 20.01 -17.97 -9.81
C LEU A 28 19.55 -18.85 -8.63
N ILE A 29 18.24 -19.10 -8.50
CA ILE A 29 17.68 -19.90 -7.40
C ILE A 29 18.11 -21.37 -7.50
N LYS A 30 18.19 -21.93 -8.70
CA LYS A 30 18.52 -23.33 -8.92
C LYS A 30 20.01 -23.63 -8.74
N ASP A 31 20.87 -22.79 -9.32
CA ASP A 31 22.29 -23.10 -9.46
C ASP A 31 23.17 -22.45 -8.38
N TYR A 32 22.64 -21.45 -7.66
CA TYR A 32 23.35 -20.67 -6.65
C TYR A 32 22.53 -20.58 -5.36
N SER A 33 22.40 -21.69 -4.66
CA SER A 33 21.48 -21.88 -3.52
C SER A 33 21.88 -21.20 -2.20
N ASP A 34 22.69 -20.15 -2.21
CA ASP A 34 22.96 -19.36 -1.00
C ASP A 34 21.70 -18.57 -0.61
N SER A 35 20.90 -19.18 0.28
CA SER A 35 19.63 -18.64 0.75
C SER A 35 19.75 -17.36 1.57
N SER A 36 20.96 -17.00 2.01
CA SER A 36 21.24 -15.77 2.75
C SER A 36 21.56 -14.59 1.84
N SER A 37 21.83 -14.83 0.57
CA SER A 37 22.13 -13.78 -0.40
C SER A 37 20.89 -12.91 -0.67
N GLU A 38 21.08 -11.59 -0.63
CA GLU A 38 20.04 -10.62 -0.98
C GLU A 38 19.45 -10.88 -2.38
N TYR A 39 20.30 -11.25 -3.34
CA TYR A 39 19.85 -11.59 -4.69
C TYR A 39 18.96 -12.83 -4.75
N TYR A 40 19.27 -13.82 -3.91
CA TYR A 40 18.45 -15.04 -3.81
C TYR A 40 17.06 -14.72 -3.23
N ILE A 41 17.01 -13.94 -2.14
CA ILE A 41 15.77 -13.53 -1.49
C ILE A 41 14.92 -12.68 -2.45
N LYS A 42 15.54 -11.70 -3.13
CA LYS A 42 14.90 -10.88 -4.16
C LYS A 42 14.40 -11.73 -5.33
N GLY A 43 15.21 -12.68 -5.81
CA GLY A 43 14.86 -13.57 -6.91
C GLY A 43 13.63 -14.42 -6.60
N LYS A 44 13.54 -14.98 -5.40
CA LYS A 44 12.34 -15.72 -4.96
C LYS A 44 11.08 -14.85 -4.95
N PHE A 45 11.19 -13.62 -4.43
CA PHE A 45 10.07 -12.69 -4.43
C PHE A 45 9.66 -12.29 -5.84
N PHE A 46 10.63 -12.03 -6.73
CA PHE A 46 10.35 -11.73 -8.13
C PHE A 46 9.61 -12.88 -8.82
N LEU A 47 10.09 -14.13 -8.67
CA LEU A 47 9.45 -15.29 -9.27
C LEU A 47 8.02 -15.48 -8.77
N ALA A 48 7.79 -15.40 -7.46
CA ALA A 48 6.44 -15.49 -6.89
C ALA A 48 5.53 -14.36 -7.42
N SER A 49 6.08 -13.15 -7.57
CA SER A 49 5.34 -12.02 -8.14
C SER A 49 5.00 -12.23 -9.62
N HIS A 50 5.93 -12.76 -10.40
CA HIS A 50 5.72 -13.08 -11.81
C HIS A 50 4.67 -14.18 -11.98
N GLU A 51 4.80 -15.29 -11.22
CA GLU A 51 3.82 -16.38 -11.24
C GLU A 51 2.41 -15.90 -10.86
N PHE A 52 2.31 -15.02 -9.86
CA PHE A 52 1.03 -14.43 -9.45
C PHE A 52 0.38 -13.66 -10.60
N ILE A 53 1.12 -12.83 -11.31
CA ILE A 53 0.61 -12.02 -12.42
C ILE A 53 0.21 -12.87 -13.63
N VAL A 54 0.92 -13.97 -13.89
CA VAL A 54 0.59 -14.89 -15.00
C VAL A 54 -0.48 -15.92 -14.66
N GLY A 55 -1.08 -15.85 -13.46
CA GLY A 55 -2.30 -16.58 -13.11
C GLY A 55 -2.18 -17.59 -11.96
N ASN A 56 -1.03 -17.75 -11.32
CA ASN A 56 -0.93 -18.56 -10.08
C ASN A 56 -1.35 -17.71 -8.86
N GLU A 57 -2.64 -17.62 -8.60
CA GLU A 57 -3.21 -16.78 -7.54
C GLU A 57 -2.64 -17.03 -6.13
N ASN A 58 -2.06 -18.21 -5.88
CA ASN A 58 -1.50 -18.54 -4.58
C ASN A 58 -0.01 -18.19 -4.45
N ALA A 59 0.68 -17.90 -5.55
CA ALA A 59 2.15 -17.77 -5.56
C ALA A 59 2.70 -16.80 -4.50
N LEU A 60 2.07 -15.63 -4.32
CA LEU A 60 2.51 -14.66 -3.31
C LEU A 60 2.16 -15.07 -1.87
N ARG A 61 1.02 -15.74 -1.64
CA ARG A 61 0.67 -16.29 -0.32
C ARG A 61 1.59 -17.44 0.06
N ASP A 62 1.88 -18.34 -0.89
CA ASP A 62 2.84 -19.43 -0.70
C ASP A 62 4.25 -18.87 -0.43
N TYR A 63 4.63 -17.79 -1.14
CA TYR A 63 5.89 -17.10 -0.87
C TYR A 63 5.98 -16.59 0.57
N VAL A 64 4.98 -15.87 1.05
CA VAL A 64 4.93 -15.35 2.42
C VAL A 64 5.02 -16.49 3.44
N SER A 65 4.24 -17.56 3.24
CA SER A 65 4.20 -18.71 4.15
C SER A 65 5.53 -19.49 4.21
N ASN A 66 6.19 -19.63 3.06
CA ASN A 66 7.43 -20.43 2.93
C ASN A 66 8.71 -19.63 3.22
N ASN A 67 8.63 -18.31 3.42
CA ASN A 67 9.78 -17.44 3.66
C ASN A 67 9.51 -16.49 4.83
N PRO A 68 9.31 -17.00 6.09
CA PRO A 68 8.83 -16.21 7.23
C PRO A 68 9.70 -14.99 7.58
N ASP A 69 10.99 -15.06 7.29
CA ASP A 69 11.96 -13.98 7.59
C ASP A 69 12.19 -13.03 6.39
N SER A 70 11.39 -13.14 5.33
CA SER A 70 11.58 -12.31 4.15
C SER A 70 11.20 -10.84 4.41
N PRO A 71 12.03 -9.87 3.98
CA PRO A 71 11.68 -8.46 4.05
C PRO A 71 10.56 -8.05 3.07
N PHE A 72 10.16 -8.93 2.13
CA PHE A 72 9.20 -8.62 1.07
C PHE A 72 7.75 -9.00 1.38
N HIS A 73 7.41 -9.36 2.64
CA HIS A 73 6.03 -9.71 2.99
C HIS A 73 5.06 -8.56 2.74
N PHE A 74 5.43 -7.35 3.16
CA PHE A 74 4.61 -6.17 2.94
C PHE A 74 4.40 -5.89 1.45
N ASP A 75 5.46 -5.98 0.65
CA ASP A 75 5.39 -5.80 -0.79
C ASP A 75 4.58 -6.91 -1.50
N ALA A 76 4.60 -8.13 -0.98
CA ALA A 76 3.78 -9.22 -1.50
C ALA A 76 2.28 -8.90 -1.35
N TYR A 77 1.84 -8.44 -0.17
CA TYR A 77 0.46 -8.01 0.04
C TYR A 77 0.09 -6.79 -0.81
N ARG A 78 0.96 -5.80 -0.91
CA ARG A 78 0.72 -4.64 -1.78
C ARG A 78 0.52 -5.03 -3.24
N LYS A 79 1.33 -5.96 -3.75
CA LYS A 79 1.16 -6.48 -5.13
C LYS A 79 -0.18 -7.18 -5.32
N MET A 80 -0.60 -8.03 -4.38
CA MET A 80 -1.92 -8.67 -4.43
C MET A 80 -3.05 -7.64 -4.43
N ILE A 81 -3.01 -6.69 -3.51
CA ILE A 81 -4.01 -5.62 -3.35
C ILE A 81 -4.14 -4.81 -4.65
N TYR A 82 -3.02 -4.31 -5.20
CA TYR A 82 -3.05 -3.53 -6.43
C TYR A 82 -3.56 -4.33 -7.62
N HIS A 83 -3.13 -5.57 -7.78
CA HIS A 83 -3.62 -6.44 -8.85
C HIS A 83 -5.13 -6.67 -8.75
N TYR A 84 -5.65 -6.96 -7.55
CA TYR A 84 -7.07 -7.18 -7.34
C TYR A 84 -7.89 -5.89 -7.52
N ALA A 85 -7.34 -4.73 -7.12
CA ALA A 85 -7.96 -3.44 -7.38
C ALA A 85 -8.04 -3.13 -8.88
N ASP A 86 -6.94 -3.29 -9.61
CA ASP A 86 -6.85 -3.04 -11.06
C ASP A 86 -7.72 -4.00 -11.90
N THR A 87 -7.93 -5.21 -11.38
CA THR A 87 -8.77 -6.24 -12.04
C THR A 87 -10.19 -6.30 -11.47
N GLU A 88 -10.57 -5.32 -10.66
CA GLU A 88 -11.92 -5.19 -10.07
C GLU A 88 -12.37 -6.39 -9.22
N GLN A 89 -11.42 -7.17 -8.68
CA GLN A 89 -11.69 -8.33 -7.82
C GLN A 89 -11.86 -7.92 -6.35
N ARG A 90 -12.93 -7.17 -6.06
CA ARG A 90 -13.16 -6.49 -4.78
C ARG A 90 -13.04 -7.40 -3.54
N GLU A 91 -13.63 -8.58 -3.58
CA GLU A 91 -13.60 -9.50 -2.43
C GLU A 91 -12.17 -9.96 -2.11
N LYS A 92 -11.37 -10.25 -3.15
CA LYS A 92 -9.98 -10.65 -2.99
C LYS A 92 -9.09 -9.48 -2.52
N GLU A 93 -9.38 -8.27 -3.00
CA GLU A 93 -8.72 -7.04 -2.55
C GLU A 93 -8.91 -6.84 -1.04
N LEU A 94 -10.17 -6.90 -0.57
CA LEU A 94 -10.50 -6.73 0.85
C LEU A 94 -9.93 -7.87 1.72
N SER A 95 -9.92 -9.10 1.23
CA SER A 95 -9.26 -10.23 1.91
C SER A 95 -7.76 -9.99 2.08
N ALA A 96 -7.07 -9.53 1.02
CA ALA A 96 -5.64 -9.25 1.06
C ALA A 96 -5.31 -8.10 2.03
N TYR A 97 -6.15 -7.07 2.11
CA TYR A 97 -6.03 -6.02 3.14
C TYR A 97 -6.19 -6.57 4.56
N SER A 98 -7.18 -7.43 4.79
CA SER A 98 -7.41 -8.07 6.09
C SER A 98 -6.21 -8.92 6.52
N GLU A 99 -5.67 -9.72 5.61
CA GLU A 99 -4.46 -10.52 5.84
C GLU A 99 -3.25 -9.62 6.16
N MET A 100 -3.02 -8.57 5.35
CA MET A 100 -1.93 -7.61 5.55
C MET A 100 -2.03 -6.95 6.93
N LEU A 101 -3.19 -6.45 7.32
CA LEU A 101 -3.40 -5.80 8.61
C LEU A 101 -3.28 -6.75 9.81
N SER A 102 -3.55 -8.05 9.63
CA SER A 102 -3.33 -9.05 10.68
C SER A 102 -1.85 -9.30 10.96
N ILE A 103 -1.00 -9.18 9.94
CA ILE A 103 0.45 -9.39 10.04
C ILE A 103 1.16 -8.08 10.44
N PHE A 104 0.66 -6.95 9.97
CA PHE A 104 1.24 -5.62 10.17
C PHE A 104 0.27 -4.67 10.91
N PRO A 105 -0.23 -5.03 12.11
CA PRO A 105 -1.28 -4.27 12.79
C PRO A 105 -0.85 -2.86 13.23
N ASP A 106 0.44 -2.61 13.34
CA ASP A 106 1.04 -1.34 13.77
C ASP A 106 1.93 -0.71 12.68
N ASN A 107 1.76 -1.14 11.43
CA ASN A 107 2.47 -0.51 10.32
C ASN A 107 1.64 0.66 9.77
N PRO A 108 2.13 1.91 9.88
CA PRO A 108 1.36 3.09 9.48
C PRO A 108 1.06 3.13 7.97
N ASP A 109 1.92 2.55 7.11
CA ASP A 109 1.66 2.50 5.66
C ASP A 109 0.55 1.50 5.32
N ALA A 110 0.50 0.35 6.02
CA ALA A 110 -0.58 -0.61 5.87
C ALA A 110 -1.92 -0.01 6.29
N LEU A 111 -1.95 0.62 7.47
CA LEU A 111 -3.14 1.25 8.01
C LEU A 111 -3.64 2.41 7.12
N ASN A 112 -2.73 3.27 6.68
CA ASN A 112 -3.04 4.40 5.81
C ASN A 112 -3.52 3.95 4.42
N SER A 113 -2.84 2.98 3.81
CA SER A 113 -3.23 2.42 2.50
C SER A 113 -4.64 1.83 2.53
N TYR A 114 -4.96 1.10 3.60
CA TYR A 114 -6.32 0.58 3.81
C TYR A 114 -7.33 1.72 3.96
N ALA A 115 -7.06 2.67 4.84
CA ALA A 115 -7.99 3.77 5.12
C ALA A 115 -8.29 4.61 3.86
N TRP A 116 -7.26 4.96 3.11
CA TRP A 116 -7.40 5.65 1.84
C TRP A 116 -8.28 4.87 0.86
N ARG A 117 -7.99 3.58 0.71
CA ARG A 117 -8.74 2.75 -0.22
C ARG A 117 -10.20 2.60 0.16
N MET A 118 -10.50 2.45 1.45
CA MET A 118 -11.89 2.40 1.94
C MET A 118 -12.63 3.72 1.69
N ALA A 119 -11.95 4.87 1.79
CA ALA A 119 -12.52 6.17 1.42
C ALA A 119 -12.81 6.27 -0.08
N GLU A 120 -11.90 5.80 -0.95
CA GLU A 120 -12.12 5.78 -2.40
C GLU A 120 -13.36 4.97 -2.81
N ILE A 121 -13.53 3.80 -2.22
CA ILE A 121 -14.63 2.89 -2.56
C ILE A 121 -15.86 3.04 -1.65
N GLU A 122 -15.84 4.01 -0.74
CA GLU A 122 -16.92 4.35 0.20
C GLU A 122 -17.44 3.16 1.00
N THR A 123 -16.51 2.33 1.50
CA THR A 123 -16.83 1.11 2.26
C THR A 123 -16.06 1.06 3.57
N ASN A 124 -16.60 0.43 4.61
CA ASN A 124 -15.96 0.27 5.93
C ASN A 124 -15.38 1.59 6.51
N LEU A 125 -16.05 2.72 6.27
CA LEU A 125 -15.52 4.05 6.56
C LEU A 125 -15.21 4.30 8.05
N GLU A 126 -16.00 3.75 8.98
CA GLU A 126 -15.71 3.90 10.42
C GLU A 126 -14.45 3.12 10.82
N ASP A 127 -14.26 1.90 10.31
CA ASP A 127 -13.04 1.14 10.52
C ASP A 127 -11.83 1.81 9.85
N ALA A 128 -12.02 2.38 8.66
CA ALA A 128 -11.01 3.18 7.98
C ALA A 128 -10.58 4.40 8.81
N LEU A 129 -11.51 5.08 9.45
CA LEU A 129 -11.22 6.21 10.34
C LEU A 129 -10.39 5.78 11.54
N GLU A 130 -10.73 4.64 12.17
CA GLU A 130 -9.93 4.08 13.27
C GLU A 130 -8.49 3.80 12.83
N LYS A 131 -8.31 3.17 11.65
CA LYS A 131 -7.00 2.84 11.10
C LYS A 131 -6.19 4.10 10.74
N ALA A 132 -6.82 5.11 10.11
CA ALA A 132 -6.17 6.38 9.82
C ALA A 132 -5.68 7.08 11.10
N ARG A 133 -6.52 7.20 12.11
CA ARG A 133 -6.16 7.78 13.41
C ARG A 133 -5.00 7.05 14.08
N LYS A 134 -5.01 5.72 14.04
CA LYS A 134 -3.90 4.91 14.56
C LYS A 134 -2.61 5.20 13.79
N ALA A 135 -2.66 5.30 12.46
CA ALA A 135 -1.51 5.63 11.64
C ALA A 135 -0.95 7.03 11.93
N VAL A 136 -1.82 8.03 12.16
CA VAL A 136 -1.41 9.38 12.59
C VAL A 136 -0.62 9.32 13.91
N VAL A 137 -1.08 8.55 14.89
CA VAL A 137 -0.37 8.40 16.17
C VAL A 137 0.99 7.72 16.00
N LEU A 138 1.06 6.68 15.16
CA LEU A 138 2.29 5.92 14.90
C LEU A 138 3.36 6.70 14.13
N THR A 139 3.02 7.85 13.55
CA THR A 139 3.94 8.71 12.78
C THR A 139 4.22 10.05 13.44
N ALA A 140 3.99 10.16 14.76
CA ALA A 140 4.15 11.42 15.51
C ALA A 140 5.59 11.96 15.51
N ASP A 141 6.58 11.11 15.27
CA ASP A 141 8.01 11.44 15.16
C ASP A 141 8.46 11.87 13.75
N ASP A 142 7.59 11.75 12.75
CA ASP A 142 7.82 12.15 11.36
C ASP A 142 6.69 13.09 10.86
N PRO A 143 6.78 14.40 11.12
CA PRO A 143 5.72 15.35 10.83
C PRO A 143 5.31 15.37 9.35
N ASN A 144 6.25 15.27 8.42
CA ASN A 144 5.93 15.30 6.99
C ASN A 144 5.14 14.08 6.54
N ARG A 145 5.54 12.90 7.00
CA ARG A 145 4.78 11.66 6.77
C ARG A 145 3.43 11.72 7.46
N GLN A 146 3.38 12.21 8.68
CA GLN A 146 2.15 12.37 9.45
C GLN A 146 1.15 13.28 8.74
N ALA A 147 1.59 14.38 8.13
CA ALA A 147 0.71 15.30 7.39
C ALA A 147 -0.06 14.60 6.26
N GLY A 148 0.61 13.74 5.49
CA GLY A 148 -0.05 12.93 4.44
C GLY A 148 -1.07 11.93 5.00
N ILE A 149 -0.83 11.37 6.20
CA ILE A 149 -1.78 10.46 6.86
C ILE A 149 -2.96 11.23 7.48
N ILE A 150 -2.73 12.44 7.98
CA ILE A 150 -3.80 13.34 8.44
C ILE A 150 -4.75 13.69 7.29
N ASP A 151 -4.23 13.89 6.07
CA ASP A 151 -5.08 14.09 4.88
C ASP A 151 -5.99 12.87 4.62
N THR A 152 -5.47 11.67 4.78
CA THR A 152 -6.29 10.44 4.69
C THR A 152 -7.38 10.41 5.78
N GLU A 153 -7.06 10.76 7.03
CA GLU A 153 -8.07 10.87 8.11
C GLU A 153 -9.16 11.88 7.72
N ALA A 154 -8.77 13.03 7.18
CA ALA A 154 -9.70 14.07 6.77
C ALA A 154 -10.60 13.62 5.59
N GLU A 155 -10.06 12.93 4.59
CA GLU A 155 -10.82 12.38 3.48
C GLU A 155 -11.85 11.34 3.95
N VAL A 156 -11.48 10.45 4.87
CA VAL A 156 -12.41 9.47 5.46
C VAL A 156 -13.54 10.18 6.21
N LEU A 157 -13.22 11.21 7.02
CA LEU A 157 -14.21 12.03 7.72
C LEU A 157 -15.16 12.74 6.75
N TRP A 158 -14.64 13.25 5.64
CA TRP A 158 -15.46 13.87 4.59
C TRP A 158 -16.42 12.87 3.95
N LYS A 159 -15.94 11.66 3.65
CA LYS A 159 -16.79 10.57 3.14
C LYS A 159 -17.88 10.14 4.14
N LEU A 160 -17.59 10.21 5.43
CA LEU A 160 -18.54 10.00 6.51
C LEU A 160 -19.54 11.17 6.68
N LYS A 161 -19.41 12.24 5.88
CA LYS A 161 -20.18 13.50 5.99
C LYS A 161 -19.95 14.25 7.32
N ARG A 162 -18.87 13.97 8.01
CA ARG A 162 -18.41 14.64 9.24
C ARG A 162 -17.57 15.86 8.86
N TYR A 163 -18.19 16.81 8.16
CA TYR A 163 -17.51 17.90 7.45
C TYR A 163 -16.71 18.82 8.37
N ASP A 164 -17.22 19.15 9.55
CA ASP A 164 -16.52 20.01 10.51
C ASP A 164 -15.24 19.35 10.98
N GLU A 165 -15.30 18.08 11.33
CA GLU A 165 -14.11 17.31 11.74
C GLU A 165 -13.11 17.14 10.58
N ALA A 166 -13.59 16.95 9.35
CA ALA A 166 -12.72 16.87 8.18
C ALA A 166 -11.93 18.17 7.96
N ILE A 167 -12.60 19.33 8.11
CA ILE A 167 -11.98 20.66 7.99
C ILE A 167 -10.93 20.87 9.11
N GLU A 168 -11.29 20.62 10.37
CA GLU A 168 -10.35 20.73 11.48
C GLU A 168 -9.14 19.79 11.30
N THR A 169 -9.37 18.59 10.76
CA THR A 169 -8.32 17.59 10.55
C THR A 169 -7.36 18.04 9.46
N ILE A 170 -7.85 18.48 8.28
CA ILE A 170 -6.96 18.92 7.20
C ILE A 170 -6.19 20.20 7.56
N GLU A 171 -6.74 21.08 8.41
CA GLU A 171 -6.03 22.25 8.93
C GLU A 171 -4.79 21.87 9.75
N ARG A 172 -4.80 20.71 10.42
CA ARG A 172 -3.61 20.17 11.08
C ARG A 172 -2.51 19.82 10.09
N ALA A 173 -2.85 19.19 8.94
CA ALA A 173 -1.89 18.90 7.88
C ALA A 173 -1.32 20.18 7.26
N ILE A 174 -2.17 21.20 7.02
CA ILE A 174 -1.75 22.52 6.53
C ILE A 174 -0.82 23.20 7.54
N SER A 175 -1.05 23.06 8.84
CA SER A 175 -0.18 23.63 9.87
C SER A 175 1.23 23.01 9.86
N ILE A 176 1.36 21.75 9.45
CA ILE A 176 2.66 21.07 9.28
C ILE A 176 3.32 21.49 7.98
N GLU A 177 2.57 21.56 6.88
CA GLU A 177 3.04 21.93 5.55
C GLU A 177 2.27 23.14 4.98
N PRO A 178 2.55 24.37 5.43
CA PRO A 178 1.76 25.57 5.06
C PRO A 178 1.77 25.91 3.57
N GLU A 179 2.79 25.48 2.84
CA GLU A 179 2.92 25.74 1.40
C GLU A 179 2.37 24.61 0.51
N ASN A 180 1.85 23.52 1.12
CA ASN A 180 1.29 22.41 0.37
C ASN A 180 -0.07 22.78 -0.24
N LYS A 181 -0.07 23.03 -1.55
CA LYS A 181 -1.27 23.42 -2.30
C LYS A 181 -2.33 22.32 -2.33
N TYR A 182 -1.91 21.06 -2.28
CA TYR A 182 -2.84 19.94 -2.29
C TYR A 182 -3.72 19.95 -1.04
N PHE A 183 -3.14 20.13 0.16
CA PHE A 183 -3.92 20.21 1.39
C PHE A 183 -4.86 21.43 1.43
N LYS A 184 -4.40 22.59 0.91
CA LYS A 184 -5.27 23.77 0.77
C LYS A 184 -6.48 23.49 -0.13
N ASN A 185 -6.28 22.84 -1.26
CA ASN A 185 -7.36 22.46 -2.17
C ASN A 185 -8.33 21.45 -1.54
N GLN A 186 -7.82 20.49 -0.76
CA GLN A 186 -8.66 19.55 0.00
C GLN A 186 -9.54 20.30 1.02
N ASN A 187 -8.97 21.25 1.76
CA ASN A 187 -9.74 22.07 2.70
C ASN A 187 -10.84 22.86 1.99
N GLU A 188 -10.54 23.50 0.86
CA GLU A 188 -11.53 24.23 0.06
C GLU A 188 -12.67 23.28 -0.40
N LYS A 189 -12.34 22.09 -0.89
CA LYS A 189 -13.31 21.05 -1.27
C LYS A 189 -14.26 20.71 -0.10
N PHE A 190 -13.72 20.50 1.10
CA PHE A 190 -14.51 20.16 2.28
C PHE A 190 -15.44 21.30 2.70
N ILE A 191 -14.95 22.55 2.70
CA ILE A 191 -15.74 23.74 3.01
C ILE A 191 -16.88 23.93 2.00
N GLU A 192 -16.62 23.77 0.70
CA GLU A 192 -17.65 23.89 -0.34
C GLU A 192 -18.72 22.81 -0.22
N THR A 193 -18.28 21.56 0.02
CA THR A 193 -19.23 20.43 0.21
C THR A 193 -20.14 20.66 1.42
N LYS A 194 -19.60 21.15 2.54
CA LYS A 194 -20.38 21.49 3.72
C LYS A 194 -21.46 22.54 3.42
N LYS A 195 -21.11 23.59 2.67
CA LYS A 195 -22.06 24.68 2.29
C LYS A 195 -23.19 24.14 1.43
N THR A 196 -22.87 23.32 0.44
CA THR A 196 -23.85 22.76 -0.50
C THR A 196 -24.73 21.66 0.14
N GLY A 197 -24.13 20.81 0.98
CA GLY A 197 -24.85 19.78 1.72
C GLY A 197 -25.84 20.33 2.75
N SER A 198 -25.55 21.49 3.33
CA SER A 198 -26.45 22.17 4.26
C SER A 198 -27.64 22.88 3.58
N GLN A 199 -27.59 23.06 2.24
CA GLN A 199 -28.70 23.67 1.48
C GLN A 199 -29.71 22.65 0.96
N SER A 200 -29.39 21.35 1.07
CA SER A 200 -30.22 20.25 0.52
C SER A 200 -30.93 19.45 1.62
N ALA A 201 -30.83 19.86 2.87
CA ALA A 201 -31.47 19.28 4.05
C ALA A 201 -32.50 20.24 4.64
#